data_280473ad6ec68f2b2a8f1ce95ea19898
#
_entry.id   280473ad6ec68f2b2a8f1ce95ea19898
#
_cell.length_a   1.000
_cell.length_b   1.000
_cell.length_c   1.000
_cell.angle_alpha   90.00
_cell.angle_beta   90.00
_cell.angle_gamma   90.00
#
_symmetry.space_group_name_H-M   'P 1'
#
loop_
_entity.id
_entity.type
_entity.pdbx_description
1 polymer ?
#
loop_
_entity_poly.entity_id
_entity_poly.type
_entity_poly.pdbx_seq_one_letter_code
_entity_poly.pdbx_strand_id
1 'polypeptide(L)'
;YKYVEKYPALYSEIKERCVPSKERAQNTVAIKLRMLQAFYTELEDRDEIDVSPFRKLGKNRRKVVMKESYDAPVYLLQEEFLKVMNTDVPATLQEAKEAFLLQCAFGSRIDDFKSLNMDKVVVSAEGIPYLRYLPQKTLKSNEHKDEVEIPIIRYALDIIKKWQFNFPILKYVTGKSGYNVKIRKLLEYCQIDREVKVFDKDSSDNIYKPLYTMGSSKLCRKTHLDMLTKVQVNMYVSGHHKEGSSAVKHYSSLMLKDRFILMCAAYKQPIYKVDKQLNVIEE
;
A
#
# COMPACT_ATOMS: atom_id res chain seq x y z
N TYR A 1 39.68 -6.67 10.29
CA TYR A 1 41.15 -6.50 10.09
C TYR A 1 41.88 -7.83 10.25
N LYS A 2 41.78 -8.56 11.35
CA LYS A 2 42.49 -9.85 11.60
C LYS A 2 42.18 -10.93 10.52
N TYR A 3 40.97 -10.93 9.95
CA TYR A 3 40.60 -11.87 8.89
C TYR A 3 41.26 -11.55 7.55
N VAL A 4 41.42 -10.26 7.22
CA VAL A 4 42.06 -9.80 5.99
C VAL A 4 43.54 -10.15 6.00
N GLU A 5 44.21 -9.99 7.19
CA GLU A 5 45.60 -10.34 7.37
C GLU A 5 45.83 -11.87 7.28
N LYS A 6 44.88 -12.65 7.81
CA LYS A 6 45.00 -14.12 7.86
C LYS A 6 44.67 -14.78 6.53
N TYR A 7 43.81 -14.17 5.69
CA TYR A 7 43.35 -14.75 4.42
C TYR A 7 43.34 -13.71 3.26
N PRO A 8 44.50 -13.14 2.91
CA PRO A 8 44.59 -12.04 1.93
C PRO A 8 44.09 -12.42 0.54
N ALA A 9 44.36 -13.64 0.09
CA ALA A 9 43.94 -14.13 -1.22
C ALA A 9 42.42 -14.28 -1.30
N LEU A 10 41.77 -14.83 -0.27
CA LEU A 10 40.32 -14.99 -0.20
C LEU A 10 39.63 -13.62 -0.14
N TYR A 11 40.21 -12.66 0.58
CA TYR A 11 39.69 -11.30 0.66
C TYR A 11 39.74 -10.58 -0.68
N SER A 12 40.85 -10.72 -1.42
CA SER A 12 41.00 -10.15 -2.78
C SER A 12 39.97 -10.74 -3.74
N GLU A 13 39.81 -12.05 -3.72
CA GLU A 13 38.82 -12.75 -4.56
C GLU A 13 37.38 -12.32 -4.25
N ILE A 14 37.03 -12.19 -2.98
CA ILE A 14 35.71 -11.70 -2.55
C ILE A 14 35.52 -10.22 -2.95
N LYS A 15 36.56 -9.40 -2.78
CA LYS A 15 36.52 -7.98 -3.13
C LYS A 15 36.32 -7.75 -4.62
N GLU A 16 36.96 -8.54 -5.47
CA GLU A 16 36.78 -8.48 -6.93
C GLU A 16 35.38 -8.91 -7.38
N ARG A 17 34.76 -9.86 -6.68
CA ARG A 17 33.38 -10.31 -6.92
C ARG A 17 32.31 -9.38 -6.31
N CYS A 18 32.67 -8.58 -5.33
CA CYS A 18 31.75 -7.65 -4.69
C CYS A 18 31.48 -6.44 -5.59
N VAL A 19 30.31 -6.35 -6.15
CA VAL A 19 29.81 -5.11 -6.71
C VAL A 19 29.84 -4.06 -5.59
N PRO A 20 30.43 -2.85 -5.80
CA PRO A 20 30.44 -1.79 -4.82
C PRO A 20 29.03 -1.59 -4.26
N SER A 21 28.87 -1.67 -2.93
CA SER A 21 27.57 -1.53 -2.33
C SER A 21 27.08 -0.10 -2.56
N LYS A 22 26.01 0.05 -3.31
CA LYS A 22 25.31 1.34 -3.41
C LYS A 22 24.90 1.81 -2.00
N GLU A 23 25.01 3.11 -1.78
CA GLU A 23 24.56 3.73 -0.55
C GLU A 23 23.11 3.35 -0.25
N ARG A 24 22.83 2.95 0.97
CA ARG A 24 21.50 2.47 1.34
C ARG A 24 20.68 3.60 1.91
N ALA A 25 19.40 3.65 1.54
CA ALA A 25 18.47 4.62 2.12
C ALA A 25 18.44 4.51 3.66
N GLN A 26 18.37 5.65 4.35
CA GLN A 26 18.37 5.79 5.81
C GLN A 26 17.41 4.81 6.50
N ASN A 27 16.20 4.62 5.97
CA ASN A 27 15.23 3.69 6.55
C ASN A 27 15.69 2.23 6.48
N THR A 28 16.41 1.84 5.42
CA THR A 28 16.98 0.49 5.31
C THR A 28 18.06 0.27 6.37
N VAL A 29 18.89 1.29 6.61
CA VAL A 29 19.91 1.25 7.67
C VAL A 29 19.26 1.19 9.05
N ALA A 30 18.27 2.06 9.31
CA ALA A 30 17.55 2.11 10.57
C ALA A 30 16.87 0.77 10.90
N ILE A 31 16.21 0.14 9.92
CA ILE A 31 15.57 -1.18 10.10
C ILE A 31 16.60 -2.25 10.44
N LYS A 32 17.74 -2.29 9.72
CA LYS A 32 18.80 -3.27 9.99
C LYS A 32 19.43 -3.09 11.37
N LEU A 33 19.64 -1.84 11.79
CA LEU A 33 20.14 -1.53 13.13
C LEU A 33 19.16 -1.95 14.22
N ARG A 34 17.85 -1.79 14.02
CA ARG A 34 16.83 -2.30 14.94
C ARG A 34 16.82 -3.82 15.02
N MET A 35 16.99 -4.51 13.90
CA MET A 35 17.11 -5.98 13.90
C MET A 35 18.34 -6.43 14.68
N LEU A 36 19.47 -5.77 14.48
CA LEU A 36 20.70 -6.02 15.27
C LEU A 36 20.48 -5.70 16.75
N GLN A 37 19.81 -4.61 17.08
CA GLN A 37 19.48 -4.28 18.46
C GLN A 37 18.63 -5.37 19.11
N ALA A 38 17.59 -5.84 18.44
CA ALA A 38 16.74 -6.92 18.93
C ALA A 38 17.55 -8.21 19.16
N PHE A 39 18.44 -8.56 18.24
CA PHE A 39 19.33 -9.70 18.36
C PHE A 39 20.26 -9.58 19.60
N TYR A 40 20.91 -8.43 19.78
CA TYR A 40 21.77 -8.23 20.95
C TYR A 40 21.00 -8.14 22.28
N THR A 41 19.77 -7.69 22.27
CA THR A 41 18.90 -7.74 23.44
C THR A 41 18.55 -9.19 23.79
N GLU A 42 18.24 -10.02 22.81
CA GLU A 42 18.01 -11.45 23.01
C GLU A 42 19.22 -12.18 23.58
N LEU A 43 20.46 -11.86 23.10
CA LEU A 43 21.68 -12.43 23.66
C LEU A 43 21.92 -11.98 25.12
N GLU A 44 21.59 -10.74 25.43
CA GLU A 44 21.68 -10.22 26.81
C GLU A 44 20.65 -10.90 27.73
N ASP A 45 19.42 -11.09 27.24
CA ASP A 45 18.34 -11.75 27.98
C ASP A 45 18.60 -13.26 28.20
N ARG A 46 19.49 -13.87 27.39
CA ARG A 46 19.96 -15.26 27.55
C ARG A 46 21.26 -15.40 28.34
N ASP A 47 21.75 -14.32 28.90
CA ASP A 47 23.07 -14.28 29.60
C ASP A 47 24.26 -14.70 28.72
N GLU A 48 24.13 -14.64 27.38
CA GLU A 48 25.24 -14.93 26.46
C GLU A 48 26.22 -13.75 26.32
N ILE A 49 25.77 -12.55 26.68
CA ILE A 49 26.59 -11.33 26.77
C ILE A 49 26.17 -10.52 28.00
N ASP A 50 27.13 -9.88 28.67
CA ASP A 50 26.85 -9.06 29.85
C ASP A 50 26.00 -7.83 29.57
N VAL A 51 26.31 -7.10 28.50
CA VAL A 51 25.61 -5.85 28.12
C VAL A 51 25.58 -5.67 26.61
N SER A 52 24.37 -5.46 26.07
CA SER A 52 24.20 -5.13 24.67
C SER A 52 24.99 -3.88 24.25
N PRO A 53 25.74 -3.91 23.12
CA PRO A 53 26.46 -2.74 22.61
C PRO A 53 25.56 -1.53 22.38
N PHE A 54 24.25 -1.75 22.11
CA PHE A 54 23.27 -0.69 21.94
C PHE A 54 22.91 0.04 23.23
N ARG A 55 23.08 -0.56 24.39
CA ARG A 55 22.90 0.13 25.69
C ARG A 55 24.04 1.12 25.94
N LYS A 56 25.26 0.80 25.47
CA LYS A 56 26.44 1.69 25.56
C LYS A 56 26.29 2.91 24.65
N LEU A 57 25.49 2.82 23.56
CA LEU A 57 25.11 3.97 22.76
C LEU A 57 24.08 4.81 23.53
N GLY A 58 24.42 6.02 23.94
CA GLY A 58 23.51 6.92 24.64
C GLY A 58 22.16 7.08 23.91
N LYS A 59 21.07 7.27 24.65
CA LYS A 59 19.68 7.34 24.13
C LYS A 59 19.51 8.32 22.95
N ASN A 60 20.21 9.44 22.97
CA ASN A 60 20.15 10.44 21.91
C ASN A 60 20.84 9.96 20.63
N ARG A 61 22.00 9.30 20.71
CA ARG A 61 22.68 8.71 19.56
C ARG A 61 21.83 7.62 18.90
N ARG A 62 21.20 6.75 19.67
CA ARG A 62 20.28 5.74 19.16
C ARG A 62 19.12 6.35 18.38
N LYS A 63 18.52 7.43 18.91
CA LYS A 63 17.44 8.15 18.24
C LYS A 63 17.85 8.73 16.88
N VAL A 64 19.08 9.25 16.77
CA VAL A 64 19.58 9.83 15.52
C VAL A 64 19.88 8.74 14.48
N VAL A 65 20.65 7.72 14.87
CA VAL A 65 21.12 6.66 13.94
C VAL A 65 19.97 5.74 13.49
N MET A 66 18.97 5.51 14.36
CA MET A 66 17.80 4.66 14.07
C MET A 66 16.58 5.46 13.64
N LYS A 67 16.72 6.75 13.35
CA LYS A 67 15.61 7.57 12.90
C LYS A 67 15.19 7.15 11.50
N GLU A 68 13.93 6.78 11.37
CA GLU A 68 13.30 6.64 10.06
C GLU A 68 12.87 8.01 9.54
N SER A 69 13.10 8.24 8.27
CA SER A 69 12.62 9.41 7.55
C SER A 69 11.72 8.92 6.42
N TYR A 70 10.49 9.38 6.41
CA TYR A 70 9.54 9.05 5.35
C TYR A 70 9.31 10.28 4.50
N ASP A 71 9.46 10.11 3.20
CA ASP A 71 9.05 11.14 2.24
C ASP A 71 7.54 11.38 2.34
N ALA A 72 7.10 12.56 1.96
CA ALA A 72 5.69 12.85 1.81
C ALA A 72 5.05 11.77 0.90
N PRO A 73 3.88 11.22 1.28
CA PRO A 73 3.26 10.17 0.50
C PRO A 73 2.85 10.72 -0.88
N VAL A 74 3.27 10.03 -1.94
CA VAL A 74 2.82 10.31 -3.30
C VAL A 74 1.46 9.66 -3.50
N TYR A 75 0.45 10.45 -3.86
CA TYR A 75 -0.93 10.04 -4.11
C TYR A 75 -1.57 10.93 -5.17
N LEU A 76 -2.70 10.51 -5.75
CA LEU A 76 -3.52 11.35 -6.62
C LEU A 76 -4.43 12.24 -5.79
N LEU A 77 -4.51 13.51 -6.17
CA LEU A 77 -5.58 14.38 -5.70
C LEU A 77 -6.94 13.90 -6.24
N GLN A 78 -8.03 14.26 -5.59
CA GLN A 78 -9.37 13.88 -6.05
C GLN A 78 -9.64 14.30 -7.49
N GLU A 79 -9.21 15.50 -7.87
CA GLU A 79 -9.35 16.03 -9.23
C GLU A 79 -8.53 15.21 -10.24
N GLU A 80 -7.31 14.83 -9.89
CA GLU A 80 -6.44 13.98 -10.71
C GLU A 80 -7.06 12.59 -10.89
N PHE A 81 -7.62 12.02 -9.82
CA PHE A 81 -8.32 10.75 -9.88
C PHE A 81 -9.56 10.82 -10.79
N LEU A 82 -10.39 11.86 -10.65
CA LEU A 82 -11.55 12.09 -11.50
C LEU A 82 -11.13 12.31 -12.96
N LYS A 83 -10.02 13.01 -13.21
CA LYS A 83 -9.45 13.16 -14.55
C LYS A 83 -9.10 11.80 -15.15
N VAL A 84 -8.41 10.92 -14.41
CA VAL A 84 -8.12 9.55 -14.88
C VAL A 84 -9.42 8.78 -15.14
N MET A 85 -10.40 8.89 -14.25
CA MET A 85 -11.69 8.19 -14.40
C MET A 85 -12.44 8.62 -15.66
N ASN A 86 -12.47 9.91 -15.97
CA ASN A 86 -13.27 10.48 -17.06
C ASN A 86 -12.50 10.58 -18.40
N THR A 87 -11.20 10.39 -18.44
CA THR A 87 -10.42 10.44 -19.67
C THR A 87 -10.63 9.18 -20.50
N ASP A 88 -11.07 9.30 -21.75
CA ASP A 88 -11.08 8.19 -22.69
C ASP A 88 -9.66 7.79 -23.05
N VAL A 89 -9.35 6.51 -22.93
CA VAL A 89 -8.03 5.97 -23.18
C VAL A 89 -8.04 4.95 -24.32
N PRO A 90 -6.92 4.77 -25.03
CA PRO A 90 -6.81 3.72 -26.04
C PRO A 90 -7.10 2.33 -25.47
N ALA A 91 -7.60 1.42 -26.29
CA ALA A 91 -7.92 0.03 -25.91
C ALA A 91 -6.73 -0.67 -25.19
N THR A 92 -5.50 -0.34 -25.56
CA THR A 92 -4.27 -0.88 -24.95
C THR A 92 -4.05 -0.44 -23.49
N LEU A 93 -4.72 0.63 -23.04
CA LEU A 93 -4.65 1.15 -21.67
C LEU A 93 -5.97 0.93 -20.90
N GLN A 94 -7.06 0.57 -21.56
CA GLN A 94 -8.38 0.47 -20.94
C GLN A 94 -8.41 -0.51 -19.76
N GLU A 95 -7.87 -1.70 -19.95
CA GLU A 95 -7.78 -2.71 -18.90
C GLU A 95 -6.94 -2.23 -17.71
N ALA A 96 -5.81 -1.56 -17.99
CA ALA A 96 -4.95 -1.00 -16.93
C ALA A 96 -5.65 0.13 -16.18
N LYS A 97 -6.42 0.98 -16.86
CA LYS A 97 -7.26 2.03 -16.26
C LYS A 97 -8.28 1.42 -15.30
N GLU A 98 -9.03 0.44 -15.75
CA GLU A 98 -10.06 -0.19 -14.93
C GLU A 98 -9.48 -0.95 -13.74
N ALA A 99 -8.37 -1.67 -13.92
CA ALA A 99 -7.64 -2.29 -12.83
C ALA A 99 -7.12 -1.24 -11.81
N PHE A 100 -6.60 -0.12 -12.29
CA PHE A 100 -6.12 0.98 -11.45
C PHE A 100 -7.26 1.61 -10.64
N LEU A 101 -8.40 1.90 -11.28
CA LEU A 101 -9.57 2.46 -10.62
C LEU A 101 -10.15 1.50 -9.58
N LEU A 102 -10.25 0.21 -9.87
CA LEU A 102 -10.68 -0.81 -8.90
C LEU A 102 -9.72 -0.90 -7.72
N GLN A 103 -8.41 -0.92 -7.96
CA GLN A 103 -7.44 -0.98 -6.88
C GLN A 103 -7.49 0.29 -6.02
N CYS A 104 -7.78 1.46 -6.60
CA CYS A 104 -8.04 2.68 -5.84
C CYS A 104 -9.34 2.57 -5.03
N ALA A 105 -10.42 2.03 -5.59
CA ALA A 105 -11.68 1.83 -4.85
C ALA A 105 -11.50 0.94 -3.62
N PHE A 106 -10.71 -0.12 -3.75
CA PHE A 106 -10.51 -1.10 -2.68
C PHE A 106 -9.35 -0.76 -1.74
N GLY A 107 -8.44 0.12 -2.13
CA GLY A 107 -7.26 0.45 -1.33
C GLY A 107 -6.37 -0.75 -0.98
N SER A 108 -6.55 -1.88 -1.67
CA SER A 108 -5.87 -3.15 -1.37
C SER A 108 -4.39 -3.12 -1.79
N ARG A 109 -3.56 -3.91 -1.08
CA ARG A 109 -2.20 -4.18 -1.56
C ARG A 109 -2.26 -4.99 -2.84
N ILE A 110 -1.22 -4.92 -3.66
CA ILE A 110 -1.21 -5.62 -4.95
C ILE A 110 -1.37 -7.14 -4.80
N ASP A 111 -0.78 -7.73 -3.77
CA ASP A 111 -0.87 -9.18 -3.55
C ASP A 111 -2.28 -9.58 -3.08
N ASP A 112 -2.93 -8.74 -2.26
CA ASP A 112 -4.33 -8.91 -1.88
C ASP A 112 -5.25 -8.73 -3.12
N PHE A 113 -5.04 -7.64 -3.89
CA PHE A 113 -5.84 -7.33 -5.07
C PHE A 113 -5.82 -8.45 -6.11
N LYS A 114 -4.68 -9.10 -6.33
CA LYS A 114 -4.54 -10.25 -7.22
C LYS A 114 -5.35 -11.47 -6.79
N SER A 115 -5.64 -11.61 -5.50
CA SER A 115 -6.40 -12.72 -4.94
C SER A 115 -7.91 -12.46 -4.89
N LEU A 116 -8.36 -11.25 -5.28
CA LEU A 116 -9.79 -10.93 -5.29
C LEU A 116 -10.50 -11.64 -6.44
N ASN A 117 -11.66 -12.18 -6.12
CA ASN A 117 -12.58 -12.80 -7.05
C ASN A 117 -14.03 -12.62 -6.55
N MET A 118 -15.01 -13.10 -7.29
CA MET A 118 -16.42 -12.95 -6.93
C MET A 118 -16.80 -13.66 -5.63
N ASP A 119 -16.09 -14.72 -5.21
CA ASP A 119 -16.35 -15.40 -3.93
C ASP A 119 -16.10 -14.48 -2.73
N LYS A 120 -15.41 -13.37 -2.93
CA LYS A 120 -15.16 -12.35 -1.91
C LYS A 120 -16.19 -11.23 -1.90
N VAL A 121 -17.09 -11.20 -2.86
CA VAL A 121 -18.17 -10.21 -2.95
C VAL A 121 -19.38 -10.71 -2.18
N VAL A 122 -19.82 -9.90 -1.23
CA VAL A 122 -20.96 -10.21 -0.34
C VAL A 122 -21.95 -9.05 -0.41
N VAL A 123 -23.23 -9.34 -0.25
CA VAL A 123 -24.27 -8.31 -0.11
C VAL A 123 -24.82 -8.36 1.31
N SER A 124 -24.81 -7.23 2.01
CA SER A 124 -25.38 -7.11 3.35
C SER A 124 -26.91 -7.23 3.34
N ALA A 125 -27.50 -7.42 4.52
CA ALA A 125 -28.97 -7.41 4.67
C ALA A 125 -29.62 -6.09 4.22
N GLU A 126 -28.86 -4.99 4.24
CA GLU A 126 -29.31 -3.66 3.81
C GLU A 126 -29.08 -3.40 2.29
N GLY A 127 -28.63 -4.41 1.54
CA GLY A 127 -28.37 -4.28 0.09
C GLY A 127 -27.05 -3.59 -0.25
N ILE A 128 -26.10 -3.49 0.68
CA ILE A 128 -24.78 -2.89 0.44
C ILE A 128 -23.83 -3.97 -0.05
N PRO A 129 -23.26 -3.86 -1.28
CA PRO A 129 -22.25 -4.78 -1.75
C PRO A 129 -20.88 -4.43 -1.11
N TYR A 130 -20.14 -5.45 -0.72
CA TYR A 130 -18.80 -5.27 -0.14
C TYR A 130 -17.90 -6.47 -0.41
N LEU A 131 -16.59 -6.22 -0.41
CA LEU A 131 -15.56 -7.26 -0.42
C LEU A 131 -15.28 -7.71 1.01
N ARG A 132 -15.21 -9.03 1.21
CA ARG A 132 -14.75 -9.64 2.47
C ARG A 132 -13.61 -10.58 2.17
N TYR A 133 -12.44 -10.31 2.75
CA TYR A 133 -11.26 -11.16 2.56
C TYR A 133 -10.27 -11.04 3.71
N LEU A 134 -9.42 -12.04 3.84
CA LEU A 134 -8.31 -12.04 4.78
C LEU A 134 -7.03 -11.58 4.08
N PRO A 135 -6.38 -10.49 4.51
CA PRO A 135 -5.16 -9.99 3.87
C PRO A 135 -4.00 -10.99 3.94
N GLN A 136 -3.27 -11.15 2.83
CA GLN A 136 -2.14 -12.08 2.71
C GLN A 136 -1.05 -11.86 3.76
N LYS A 137 -0.84 -10.59 4.15
CA LYS A 137 0.14 -10.26 5.20
C LYS A 137 -0.28 -10.80 6.57
N THR A 138 -1.57 -10.81 6.86
CA THR A 138 -2.13 -11.26 8.13
C THR A 138 -2.21 -12.79 8.21
N LEU A 139 -2.32 -13.48 7.06
CA LEU A 139 -2.27 -14.95 6.98
C LEU A 139 -0.98 -15.54 7.55
N LYS A 140 0.13 -14.78 7.46
CA LYS A 140 1.46 -15.18 7.92
C LYS A 140 1.71 -14.90 9.40
N SER A 141 0.89 -14.09 10.05
CA SER A 141 0.95 -13.86 11.48
C SER A 141 -0.03 -14.79 12.18
N ASN A 142 0.43 -15.55 13.17
CA ASN A 142 -0.41 -16.48 13.94
C ASN A 142 -1.41 -15.79 14.86
N GLU A 143 -1.36 -14.46 14.96
CA GLU A 143 -2.20 -13.67 15.84
C GLU A 143 -3.34 -13.03 15.04
N HIS A 144 -4.56 -13.20 15.51
CA HIS A 144 -5.83 -12.60 15.07
C HIS A 144 -6.02 -12.47 13.54
N LYS A 145 -6.70 -13.46 12.96
CA LYS A 145 -7.14 -13.47 11.56
C LYS A 145 -8.33 -12.53 11.36
N ASP A 146 -8.08 -11.24 11.29
CA ASP A 146 -9.12 -10.25 11.06
C ASP A 146 -9.42 -10.10 9.58
N GLU A 147 -10.66 -10.37 9.18
CA GLU A 147 -11.15 -10.10 7.84
C GLU A 147 -11.30 -8.60 7.60
N VAL A 148 -11.07 -8.19 6.38
CA VAL A 148 -11.28 -6.83 5.90
C VAL A 148 -12.58 -6.78 5.11
N GLU A 149 -13.44 -5.82 5.44
CA GLU A 149 -14.69 -5.56 4.75
C GLU A 149 -14.62 -4.19 4.09
N ILE A 150 -14.66 -4.14 2.76
CA ILE A 150 -14.56 -2.91 1.98
C ILE A 150 -15.83 -2.74 1.15
N PRO A 151 -16.61 -1.66 1.36
CA PRO A 151 -17.77 -1.37 0.52
C PRO A 151 -17.38 -1.23 -0.95
N ILE A 152 -18.23 -1.73 -1.85
CA ILE A 152 -18.06 -1.57 -3.29
C ILE A 152 -18.88 -0.35 -3.70
N ILE A 153 -18.19 0.72 -4.14
CA ILE A 153 -18.83 1.95 -4.64
C ILE A 153 -19.24 1.79 -6.10
N ARG A 154 -20.13 2.63 -6.60
CA ARG A 154 -20.85 2.44 -7.87
C ARG A 154 -19.93 2.18 -9.06
N TYR A 155 -18.95 3.01 -9.34
CA TYR A 155 -18.07 2.79 -10.49
C TYR A 155 -17.28 1.47 -10.41
N ALA A 156 -16.95 1.03 -9.19
CA ALA A 156 -16.26 -0.24 -9.00
C ALA A 156 -17.18 -1.42 -9.35
N LEU A 157 -18.48 -1.35 -8.96
CA LEU A 157 -19.48 -2.32 -9.35
C LEU A 157 -19.65 -2.36 -10.86
N ASP A 158 -19.72 -1.21 -11.53
CA ASP A 158 -19.89 -1.10 -12.97
C ASP A 158 -18.70 -1.72 -13.73
N ILE A 159 -17.46 -1.52 -13.25
CA ILE A 159 -16.29 -2.18 -13.82
C ILE A 159 -16.37 -3.69 -13.63
N ILE A 160 -16.70 -4.19 -12.43
CA ILE A 160 -16.85 -5.63 -12.17
C ILE A 160 -17.88 -6.25 -13.10
N LYS A 161 -19.04 -5.60 -13.29
CA LYS A 161 -20.09 -6.05 -14.22
C LYS A 161 -19.62 -6.06 -15.67
N LYS A 162 -18.96 -4.99 -16.12
CA LYS A 162 -18.38 -4.89 -17.46
C LYS A 162 -17.43 -6.05 -17.78
N TRP A 163 -16.66 -6.49 -16.79
CA TRP A 163 -15.75 -7.63 -16.90
C TRP A 163 -16.42 -8.98 -16.64
N GLN A 164 -17.76 -9.03 -16.68
CA GLN A 164 -18.54 -10.25 -16.47
C GLN A 164 -18.16 -10.95 -15.15
N PHE A 165 -18.08 -10.14 -14.10
CA PHE A 165 -17.67 -10.57 -12.75
C PHE A 165 -16.24 -11.13 -12.65
N ASN A 166 -15.38 -10.78 -13.58
CA ASN A 166 -13.95 -10.99 -13.47
C ASN A 166 -13.25 -9.68 -13.06
N PHE A 167 -12.06 -9.82 -12.47
CA PHE A 167 -11.24 -8.68 -12.09
C PHE A 167 -10.13 -8.49 -13.14
N PRO A 168 -10.02 -7.32 -13.80
CA PRO A 168 -9.08 -7.09 -14.90
C PRO A 168 -7.62 -7.33 -14.54
N ILE A 169 -7.26 -7.16 -13.25
CA ILE A 169 -5.90 -7.36 -12.77
C ILE A 169 -5.33 -8.76 -13.04
N LEU A 170 -6.16 -9.76 -13.22
CA LEU A 170 -5.73 -11.15 -13.42
C LEU A 170 -4.80 -11.33 -14.62
N LYS A 171 -4.89 -10.47 -15.63
CA LYS A 171 -4.01 -10.48 -16.80
C LYS A 171 -2.60 -9.94 -16.53
N TYR A 172 -2.42 -9.13 -15.48
CA TYR A 172 -1.13 -8.52 -15.12
C TYR A 172 -0.35 -9.30 -14.07
N VAL A 173 -0.77 -10.54 -13.77
CA VAL A 173 -0.24 -11.35 -12.66
C VAL A 173 1.24 -11.70 -12.83
N THR A 174 1.77 -11.74 -14.03
CA THR A 174 3.09 -12.31 -14.34
C THR A 174 4.27 -11.38 -14.14
N GLY A 175 4.08 -10.14 -13.69
CA GLY A 175 5.21 -9.26 -13.40
C GLY A 175 4.81 -7.95 -12.73
N LYS A 176 5.43 -7.67 -11.57
CA LYS A 176 5.30 -6.36 -10.90
C LYS A 176 5.66 -5.20 -11.84
N SER A 177 6.54 -5.42 -12.81
CA SER A 177 6.96 -4.43 -13.80
C SER A 177 5.88 -4.11 -14.82
N GLY A 178 5.12 -5.10 -15.30
CA GLY A 178 4.11 -4.88 -16.35
C GLY A 178 3.00 -3.92 -15.91
N TYR A 179 2.37 -4.18 -14.77
CA TYR A 179 1.29 -3.35 -14.25
C TYR A 179 1.76 -1.93 -13.90
N ASN A 180 2.88 -1.79 -13.21
CA ASN A 180 3.42 -0.47 -12.87
C ASN A 180 3.82 0.34 -14.11
N VAL A 181 4.33 -0.30 -15.16
CA VAL A 181 4.61 0.36 -16.45
C VAL A 181 3.31 0.86 -17.08
N LYS A 182 2.26 0.05 -17.06
CA LYS A 182 0.95 0.46 -17.59
C LYS A 182 0.32 1.60 -16.79
N ILE A 183 0.44 1.59 -15.46
CA ILE A 183 -0.01 2.72 -14.61
C ILE A 183 0.73 4.00 -15.00
N ARG A 184 2.06 3.97 -15.18
CA ARG A 184 2.82 5.17 -15.59
C ARG A 184 2.35 5.70 -16.93
N LYS A 185 2.19 4.83 -17.94
CA LYS A 185 1.67 5.22 -19.26
C LYS A 185 0.24 5.76 -19.20
N LEU A 186 -0.60 5.20 -18.34
CA LEU A 186 -1.97 5.69 -18.10
C LEU A 186 -1.95 7.11 -17.54
N LEU A 187 -1.18 7.33 -16.47
CA LEU A 187 -1.08 8.64 -15.82
C LEU A 187 -0.47 9.70 -16.74
N GLU A 188 0.55 9.32 -17.52
CA GLU A 188 1.17 10.17 -18.54
C GLU A 188 0.14 10.55 -19.62
N TYR A 189 -0.60 9.57 -20.15
CA TYR A 189 -1.66 9.81 -21.13
C TYR A 189 -2.75 10.75 -20.59
N CYS A 190 -3.11 10.59 -19.31
CA CYS A 190 -4.07 11.47 -18.63
C CYS A 190 -3.45 12.80 -18.21
N GLN A 191 -2.18 13.09 -18.55
CA GLN A 191 -1.47 14.32 -18.19
C GLN A 191 -1.52 14.60 -16.68
N ILE A 192 -1.16 13.61 -15.88
CA ILE A 192 -1.00 13.75 -14.44
C ILE A 192 0.48 14.05 -14.15
N ASP A 193 0.85 15.27 -14.40
CA ASP A 193 2.25 15.77 -14.44
C ASP A 193 2.65 16.63 -13.23
N ARG A 194 1.76 16.75 -12.23
CA ARG A 194 2.07 17.47 -10.99
C ARG A 194 3.43 17.02 -10.43
N GLU A 195 4.29 17.96 -10.12
CA GLU A 195 5.57 17.67 -9.51
C GLU A 195 5.44 17.18 -8.07
N VAL A 196 6.12 16.10 -7.77
CA VAL A 196 6.18 15.52 -6.43
C VAL A 196 7.61 15.39 -5.97
N LYS A 197 7.85 15.74 -4.71
CA LYS A 197 9.15 15.60 -4.07
C LYS A 197 9.41 14.14 -3.77
N VAL A 198 10.53 13.61 -4.24
CA VAL A 198 10.95 12.23 -4.02
C VAL A 198 12.43 12.19 -3.69
N PHE A 199 12.81 11.24 -2.84
CA PHE A 199 14.22 10.99 -2.56
C PHE A 199 14.84 10.22 -3.73
N ASP A 200 15.86 10.80 -4.34
CA ASP A 200 16.64 10.15 -5.37
C ASP A 200 17.83 9.41 -4.75
N LYS A 201 17.93 8.13 -5.07
CA LYS A 201 18.96 7.27 -4.48
C LYS A 201 20.34 7.45 -5.11
N ASP A 202 20.37 7.95 -6.31
CA ASP A 202 21.62 8.09 -7.06
C ASP A 202 22.33 9.41 -6.69
N SER A 203 21.58 10.48 -6.46
CA SER A 203 22.10 11.76 -5.96
C SER A 203 22.11 11.89 -4.42
N SER A 204 21.45 10.97 -3.71
CA SER A 204 21.21 11.03 -2.25
C SER A 204 20.51 12.32 -1.81
N ASP A 205 19.71 12.93 -2.68
CA ASP A 205 19.02 14.19 -2.43
C ASP A 205 17.54 14.11 -2.79
N ASN A 206 16.79 15.14 -2.40
CA ASN A 206 15.40 15.27 -2.76
C ASN A 206 15.28 15.99 -4.09
N ILE A 207 14.64 15.35 -5.06
CA ILE A 207 14.37 15.92 -6.38
C ILE A 207 12.87 15.97 -6.65
N TYR A 208 12.47 16.81 -7.60
CA TYR A 208 11.10 16.87 -8.07
C TYR A 208 10.96 16.05 -9.36
N LYS A 209 9.92 15.23 -9.43
CA LYS A 209 9.59 14.42 -10.62
C LYS A 209 8.10 14.52 -10.91
N PRO A 210 7.69 14.48 -12.19
CA PRO A 210 6.28 14.40 -12.53
C PRO A 210 5.64 13.15 -11.92
N LEU A 211 4.42 13.30 -11.38
CA LEU A 211 3.75 12.24 -10.63
C LEU A 211 3.57 10.96 -11.44
N TYR A 212 3.30 11.06 -12.75
CA TYR A 212 3.13 9.88 -13.61
C TYR A 212 4.35 8.94 -13.56
N THR A 213 5.58 9.47 -13.39
CA THR A 213 6.81 8.66 -13.30
C THR A 213 6.84 7.78 -12.05
N MET A 214 6.11 8.20 -11.00
CA MET A 214 5.98 7.49 -9.72
C MET A 214 4.83 6.49 -9.71
N GLY A 215 4.11 6.35 -10.82
CA GLY A 215 2.97 5.46 -10.97
C GLY A 215 3.30 4.01 -10.62
N SER A 216 2.58 3.47 -9.65
CA SER A 216 2.72 2.09 -9.20
C SER A 216 1.47 1.63 -8.44
N SER A 217 1.32 0.33 -8.25
CA SER A 217 0.23 -0.25 -7.45
C SER A 217 0.15 0.28 -6.00
N LYS A 218 1.27 0.79 -5.46
CA LYS A 218 1.29 1.43 -4.14
C LYS A 218 0.57 2.79 -4.15
N LEU A 219 0.57 3.48 -5.29
CA LEU A 219 -0.12 4.75 -5.47
C LEU A 219 -1.63 4.58 -5.23
N CYS A 220 -2.23 3.48 -5.71
CA CYS A 220 -3.66 3.21 -5.56
C CYS A 220 -4.10 3.24 -4.08
N ARG A 221 -3.38 2.51 -3.21
CA ARG A 221 -3.70 2.47 -1.79
C ARG A 221 -3.48 3.82 -1.09
N LYS A 222 -2.41 4.54 -1.46
CA LYS A 222 -2.15 5.87 -0.91
C LYS A 222 -3.23 6.86 -1.32
N THR A 223 -3.67 6.83 -2.57
CA THR A 223 -4.79 7.63 -3.10
C THR A 223 -6.09 7.30 -2.35
N HIS A 224 -6.40 6.03 -2.17
CA HIS A 224 -7.57 5.60 -1.41
C HIS A 224 -7.58 6.18 0.01
N LEU A 225 -6.49 6.03 0.74
CA LEU A 225 -6.38 6.53 2.11
C LEU A 225 -6.46 8.05 2.17
N ASP A 226 -5.82 8.77 1.24
CA ASP A 226 -5.89 10.23 1.17
C ASP A 226 -7.32 10.73 0.92
N MET A 227 -8.04 10.10 -0.01
CA MET A 227 -9.43 10.45 -0.28
C MET A 227 -10.33 10.27 0.94
N LEU A 228 -10.16 9.18 1.68
CA LEU A 228 -10.95 8.91 2.87
C LEU A 228 -10.62 9.86 4.04
N THR A 229 -9.37 10.28 4.18
CA THR A 229 -8.99 11.26 5.21
C THR A 229 -9.63 12.63 5.00
N LYS A 230 -10.05 12.96 3.78
CA LYS A 230 -10.75 14.24 3.48
C LYS A 230 -12.20 14.26 3.92
N VAL A 231 -12.86 13.13 4.04
CA VAL A 231 -14.25 13.04 4.52
C VAL A 231 -14.30 12.73 6.01
N GLN A 232 -13.31 12.02 6.52
CA GLN A 232 -13.15 11.75 7.95
C GLN A 232 -11.67 11.48 8.27
N VAL A 233 -11.15 12.08 9.34
CA VAL A 233 -9.74 11.91 9.78
C VAL A 233 -9.46 10.49 10.32
N ASN A 234 -10.20 9.51 9.87
CA ASN A 234 -10.12 8.16 10.38
C ASN A 234 -9.86 7.17 9.23
N MET A 235 -8.64 6.61 9.18
CA MET A 235 -8.26 5.59 8.19
C MET A 235 -9.08 4.29 8.31
N TYR A 236 -9.94 4.16 9.30
CA TYR A 236 -10.78 2.99 9.53
C TYR A 236 -11.98 2.91 8.59
N VAL A 237 -12.34 4.01 7.92
CA VAL A 237 -13.41 4.03 6.91
C VAL A 237 -13.18 2.99 5.82
N SER A 238 -11.92 2.76 5.45
CA SER A 238 -11.57 1.77 4.43
C SER A 238 -11.72 0.31 4.87
N GLY A 239 -11.92 0.05 6.16
CA GLY A 239 -11.91 -1.32 6.71
C GLY A 239 -10.54 -1.99 6.76
N HIS A 240 -9.48 -1.35 6.25
CA HIS A 240 -8.12 -1.90 6.25
C HIS A 240 -7.39 -1.82 7.58
N HIS A 241 -7.86 -0.99 8.48
CA HIS A 241 -7.31 -0.79 9.81
C HIS A 241 -8.45 -0.87 10.83
N LYS A 242 -8.20 -1.55 11.93
CA LYS A 242 -9.03 -1.46 13.12
C LYS A 242 -8.47 -0.38 14.03
N GLU A 243 -9.33 0.30 14.74
CA GLU A 243 -8.94 1.28 15.73
C GLU A 243 -7.93 0.70 16.74
N GLY A 244 -6.92 1.48 17.12
CA GLY A 244 -5.88 1.07 18.06
C GLY A 244 -6.40 0.72 19.46
N SER A 245 -5.53 0.38 20.39
CA SER A 245 -5.84 -0.15 21.73
C SER A 245 -6.42 0.85 22.74
N SER A 246 -6.89 2.04 22.32
CA SER A 246 -7.49 3.02 23.24
C SER A 246 -8.91 2.63 23.63
N ALA A 247 -9.37 3.11 24.81
CA ALA A 247 -10.73 2.85 25.31
C ALA A 247 -11.84 3.29 24.33
N VAL A 248 -11.59 4.27 23.48
CA VAL A 248 -12.48 4.74 22.40
C VAL A 248 -12.86 3.63 21.44
N LYS A 249 -11.98 2.63 21.24
CA LYS A 249 -12.19 1.46 20.40
C LYS A 249 -13.43 0.64 20.78
N HIS A 250 -13.76 0.62 22.03
CA HIS A 250 -14.91 -0.15 22.54
C HIS A 250 -16.25 0.60 22.39
N TYR A 251 -16.21 1.90 22.03
CA TYR A 251 -17.40 2.75 22.02
C TYR A 251 -17.74 3.33 20.65
N SER A 252 -16.86 3.27 19.65
CA SER A 252 -17.14 3.74 18.29
C SER A 252 -16.58 2.79 17.25
N SER A 253 -17.43 1.98 16.64
CA SER A 253 -17.13 1.23 15.43
C SER A 253 -17.94 1.79 14.27
N LEU A 254 -17.28 2.17 13.18
CA LEU A 254 -17.98 2.52 11.95
C LEU A 254 -18.62 1.25 11.37
N MET A 255 -19.93 1.26 11.29
CA MET A 255 -20.68 0.17 10.65
C MET A 255 -20.41 0.14 9.14
N LEU A 256 -20.66 -0.97 8.48
CA LEU A 256 -20.49 -1.12 7.03
C LEU A 256 -21.23 -0.01 6.26
N LYS A 257 -22.45 0.33 6.68
CA LYS A 257 -23.26 1.39 6.10
C LYS A 257 -22.60 2.76 6.19
N ASP A 258 -22.06 3.11 7.35
CA ASP A 258 -21.39 4.41 7.54
C ASP A 258 -20.15 4.51 6.66
N ARG A 259 -19.36 3.43 6.61
CA ARG A 259 -18.20 3.33 5.73
C ARG A 259 -18.59 3.46 4.26
N PHE A 260 -19.69 2.84 3.84
CA PHE A 260 -20.19 2.94 2.47
C PHE A 260 -20.57 4.38 2.10
N ILE A 261 -21.34 5.06 2.96
CA ILE A 261 -21.73 6.47 2.76
C ILE A 261 -20.49 7.37 2.64
N LEU A 262 -19.53 7.22 3.56
CA LEU A 262 -18.30 8.01 3.56
C LEU A 262 -17.44 7.73 2.30
N MET A 263 -17.37 6.48 1.87
CA MET A 263 -16.65 6.13 0.63
C MET A 263 -17.35 6.70 -0.60
N CYS A 264 -18.68 6.63 -0.69
CA CYS A 264 -19.42 7.26 -1.78
C CYS A 264 -19.15 8.77 -1.83
N ALA A 265 -19.16 9.44 -0.68
CA ALA A 265 -18.85 10.87 -0.60
C ALA A 265 -17.40 11.19 -1.03
N ALA A 266 -16.42 10.41 -0.57
CA ALA A 266 -15.00 10.59 -0.91
C ALA A 266 -14.73 10.48 -2.42
N TYR A 267 -15.41 9.58 -3.09
CA TYR A 267 -15.27 9.32 -4.53
C TYR A 267 -16.32 10.02 -5.39
N LYS A 268 -17.17 10.87 -4.81
CA LYS A 268 -18.30 11.55 -5.49
C LYS A 268 -19.18 10.56 -6.25
N GLN A 269 -19.52 9.45 -5.60
CA GLN A 269 -20.38 8.41 -6.14
C GLN A 269 -21.75 8.42 -5.47
N PRO A 270 -22.82 7.99 -6.17
CA PRO A 270 -24.13 7.85 -5.57
C PRO A 270 -24.14 6.77 -4.50
N ILE A 271 -25.05 6.93 -3.53
CA ILE A 271 -25.42 5.88 -2.60
C ILE A 271 -26.45 4.99 -3.31
N TYR A 272 -26.26 3.68 -3.29
CA TYR A 272 -27.12 2.75 -3.99
C TYR A 272 -27.28 1.45 -3.21
N LYS A 273 -28.28 0.65 -3.59
CA LYS A 273 -28.50 -0.68 -3.05
C LYS A 273 -28.57 -1.71 -4.18
N VAL A 274 -28.23 -2.94 -3.87
CA VAL A 274 -28.29 -4.05 -4.82
C VAL A 274 -29.07 -5.24 -4.25
N ASP A 275 -29.60 -6.06 -5.14
CA ASP A 275 -30.11 -7.40 -4.82
C ASP A 275 -28.96 -8.42 -4.67
N LYS A 276 -29.30 -9.68 -4.39
CA LYS A 276 -28.31 -10.77 -4.25
C LYS A 276 -27.54 -11.07 -5.55
N GLN A 277 -28.08 -10.67 -6.69
CA GLN A 277 -27.46 -10.82 -8.01
C GLN A 277 -26.64 -9.57 -8.40
N LEU A 278 -26.47 -8.64 -7.48
CA LEU A 278 -25.78 -7.37 -7.67
C LEU A 278 -26.49 -6.42 -8.65
N ASN A 279 -27.78 -6.61 -8.96
CA ASN A 279 -28.54 -5.62 -9.71
C ASN A 279 -28.87 -4.44 -8.81
N VAL A 280 -28.73 -3.22 -9.35
CA VAL A 280 -29.08 -2.00 -8.63
C VAL A 280 -30.60 -1.92 -8.52
N ILE A 281 -31.11 -1.83 -7.31
CA ILE A 281 -32.54 -1.76 -6.98
C ILE A 281 -32.96 -0.38 -6.43
N GLU A 282 -32.00 0.40 -5.93
CA GLU A 282 -32.23 1.74 -5.40
C GLU A 282 -30.97 2.59 -5.59
N GLU A 283 -31.12 3.85 -6.00
CA GLU A 283 -30.04 4.84 -6.19
C GLU A 283 -30.47 6.22 -5.69
#